data_bb16bd76e5212995bdc8082fe9ff4509
#
_entry.id   bb16bd76e5212995bdc8082fe9ff4509
#
_cell.length_a   1.000
_cell.length_b   1.000
_cell.length_c   1.000
_cell.angle_alpha   90.00
_cell.angle_beta   90.00
_cell.angle_gamma   90.00
#
_symmetry.space_group_name_H-M   'P 1'
#
loop_
_entity.id
_entity.type
_entity.pdbx_description
1 polymer ?
#
loop_
_entity_poly.entity_id
_entity_poly.type
_entity_poly.pdbx_seq_one_letter_code
_entity_poly.pdbx_strand_id
1 'polypeptide(L)'
;RKESSAASDVYKRQENDVGPIEVVIYNLGAQTGMKLLSQTSYKEFEWGWKMASFGLFRVAKVLCPIMVDRGKGTLLVTSATAAMRGNATQHSHAAAMAGRRMLCQSLNAEFSSKGIHVAHIIVDGAVDAPDTLGKMLGPEMYQQLRETKGMEHDGLLLPKEIAKTYFHLSQQHRSAWTHELDLRAFSDLAWWN
;
A
#
# COMPACT_ATOMS: atom_id res chain seq x y z
N ARG A 1 6.94 7.04 28.21
CA ARG A 1 7.68 6.24 27.21
C ARG A 1 7.86 7.11 25.99
N LYS A 2 9.08 7.47 25.66
CA LYS A 2 9.39 8.18 24.39
C LYS A 2 8.98 7.26 23.26
N GLU A 3 7.87 7.58 22.61
CA GLU A 3 7.54 6.98 21.30
C GLU A 3 8.73 7.24 20.40
N SER A 4 9.16 6.21 19.67
CA SER A 4 10.40 6.20 18.87
C SER A 4 10.60 7.52 18.12
N SER A 5 11.41 8.39 18.67
CA SER A 5 11.74 9.72 18.14
C SER A 5 12.39 9.63 16.75
N ALA A 6 13.13 8.55 16.48
CA ALA A 6 13.95 8.40 15.29
C ALA A 6 13.18 8.58 13.96
N ALA A 7 12.01 7.97 13.81
CA ALA A 7 11.24 8.10 12.56
C ALA A 7 10.61 9.50 12.41
N SER A 8 10.07 10.06 13.50
CA SER A 8 9.56 11.44 13.49
C SER A 8 10.65 12.47 13.24
N ASP A 9 11.84 12.23 13.77
CA ASP A 9 12.99 13.12 13.58
C ASP A 9 13.54 13.08 12.14
N VAL A 10 13.43 11.93 11.44
CA VAL A 10 13.77 11.82 10.01
C VAL A 10 12.83 12.69 9.17
N TYR A 11 11.51 12.58 9.36
CA TYR A 11 10.55 13.38 8.59
C TYR A 11 10.68 14.88 8.86
N LYS A 12 10.89 15.27 10.12
CA LYS A 12 11.13 16.68 10.48
C LYS A 12 12.41 17.23 9.85
N ARG A 13 13.49 16.45 9.85
CA ARG A 13 14.72 16.85 9.16
C ARG A 13 14.48 17.01 7.67
N GLN A 14 13.76 16.08 7.02
CA GLN A 14 13.46 16.19 5.61
C GLN A 14 12.66 17.47 5.30
N GLU A 15 11.65 17.79 6.10
CA GLU A 15 10.87 19.04 5.96
C GLU A 15 11.76 20.28 6.07
N ASN A 16 12.74 20.27 6.97
CA ASN A 16 13.62 21.41 7.22
C ASN A 16 14.78 21.52 6.23
N ASP A 17 15.40 20.40 5.88
CA ASP A 17 16.68 20.38 5.16
C ASP A 17 16.49 20.24 3.64
N VAL A 18 15.39 19.63 3.20
CA VAL A 18 15.10 19.36 1.78
C VAL A 18 13.91 20.17 1.28
N GLY A 19 12.86 20.26 2.08
CA GLY A 19 11.62 20.97 1.77
C GLY A 19 10.37 20.19 2.11
N PRO A 20 9.18 20.79 1.88
CA PRO A 20 7.90 20.22 2.25
C PRO A 20 7.65 18.85 1.61
N ILE A 21 7.26 17.87 2.41
CA ILE A 21 6.78 16.58 1.91
C ILE A 21 5.35 16.78 1.39
N GLU A 22 5.19 16.87 0.08
CA GLU A 22 3.87 17.06 -0.55
C GLU A 22 3.13 15.74 -0.78
N VAL A 23 3.87 14.66 -1.09
CA VAL A 23 3.31 13.34 -1.40
C VAL A 23 4.02 12.28 -0.58
N VAL A 24 3.24 11.46 0.11
CA VAL A 24 3.71 10.26 0.79
C VAL A 24 3.15 9.05 0.07
N ILE A 25 4.02 8.13 -0.35
CA ILE A 25 3.63 6.82 -0.88
C ILE A 25 3.95 5.78 0.19
N TYR A 26 2.91 5.28 0.86
CA TYR A 26 3.07 4.19 1.81
C TYR A 26 2.96 2.85 1.08
N ASN A 27 4.11 2.33 0.64
CA ASN A 27 4.23 1.10 -0.16
C ASN A 27 4.85 -0.07 0.60
N LEU A 28 4.74 -0.08 1.92
CA LEU A 28 5.34 -1.11 2.75
C LEU A 28 4.49 -2.38 2.72
N GLY A 29 5.08 -3.50 2.25
CA GLY A 29 4.42 -4.80 2.22
C GLY A 29 4.27 -5.42 3.62
N ALA A 30 3.30 -6.31 3.76
CA ALA A 30 3.03 -7.07 4.99
C ALA A 30 2.76 -8.56 4.70
N GLN A 31 3.24 -9.06 3.55
CA GLN A 31 3.09 -10.47 3.19
C GLN A 31 4.10 -11.32 3.96
N THR A 32 3.58 -12.30 4.72
CA THR A 32 4.39 -13.24 5.51
C THR A 32 4.45 -14.65 4.90
N GLY A 33 4.03 -14.76 3.64
CA GLY A 33 3.89 -16.04 2.92
C GLY A 33 2.46 -16.59 2.97
N MET A 34 2.23 -17.65 2.21
CA MET A 34 0.95 -18.37 2.15
C MET A 34 0.99 -19.49 3.19
N LYS A 35 0.34 -19.31 4.34
CA LYS A 35 0.38 -20.23 5.49
C LYS A 35 -1.02 -20.49 6.03
N LEU A 36 -1.29 -21.76 6.35
CA LEU A 36 -2.49 -22.13 7.11
C LEU A 36 -2.45 -21.56 8.53
N LEU A 37 -3.59 -21.49 9.21
CA LEU A 37 -3.69 -20.98 10.57
C LEU A 37 -2.70 -21.69 11.53
N SER A 38 -2.60 -23.02 11.43
CA SER A 38 -1.67 -23.83 12.25
C SER A 38 -0.19 -23.52 12.00
N GLN A 39 0.14 -22.90 10.87
CA GLN A 39 1.51 -22.56 10.46
C GLN A 39 1.84 -21.08 10.70
N THR A 40 0.84 -20.26 11.04
CA THR A 40 1.02 -18.83 11.26
C THR A 40 1.34 -18.58 12.74
N SER A 41 2.53 -18.09 13.02
CA SER A 41 2.94 -17.75 14.39
C SER A 41 2.33 -16.41 14.84
N TYR A 42 2.17 -16.22 16.15
CA TYR A 42 1.75 -14.93 16.73
C TYR A 42 2.68 -13.77 16.32
N LYS A 43 3.98 -14.05 16.25
CA LYS A 43 4.99 -13.06 15.83
C LYS A 43 4.79 -12.60 14.40
N GLU A 44 4.49 -13.51 13.48
CA GLU A 44 4.20 -13.17 12.07
C GLU A 44 2.90 -12.38 11.93
N PHE A 45 1.86 -12.78 12.67
CA PHE A 45 0.60 -12.05 12.68
C PHE A 45 0.78 -10.62 13.19
N GLU A 46 1.46 -10.45 14.31
CA GLU A 46 1.78 -9.16 14.90
C GLU A 46 2.66 -8.30 13.97
N TRP A 47 3.66 -8.91 13.35
CA TRP A 47 4.54 -8.23 12.41
C TRP A 47 3.78 -7.71 11.19
N GLY A 48 2.91 -8.52 10.58
CA GLY A 48 2.07 -8.10 9.45
C GLY A 48 1.23 -6.86 9.81
N TRP A 49 0.58 -6.88 10.96
CA TRP A 49 -0.19 -5.74 11.44
C TRP A 49 0.68 -4.50 11.73
N LYS A 50 1.84 -4.70 12.36
CA LYS A 50 2.79 -3.60 12.63
C LYS A 50 3.27 -2.93 11.36
N MET A 51 3.57 -3.71 10.33
CA MET A 51 4.04 -3.17 9.06
C MET A 51 2.91 -2.49 8.26
N ALA A 52 1.75 -3.11 8.18
CA ALA A 52 0.66 -2.60 7.35
C ALA A 52 -0.08 -1.43 7.99
N SER A 53 -0.62 -1.65 9.18
CA SER A 53 -1.57 -0.71 9.81
C SER A 53 -0.88 0.24 10.78
N PHE A 54 -0.11 -0.30 11.74
CA PHE A 54 0.53 0.53 12.74
C PHE A 54 1.63 1.43 12.14
N GLY A 55 2.38 0.95 11.14
CA GLY A 55 3.35 1.75 10.41
C GLY A 55 2.71 2.94 9.70
N LEU A 56 1.60 2.70 8.99
CA LEU A 56 0.83 3.77 8.34
C LEU A 56 0.31 4.80 9.37
N PHE A 57 -0.25 4.32 10.48
CA PHE A 57 -0.71 5.20 11.56
C PHE A 57 0.41 6.11 12.08
N ARG A 58 1.62 5.57 12.28
CA ARG A 58 2.78 6.35 12.73
C ARG A 58 3.19 7.43 11.73
N VAL A 59 3.19 7.11 10.44
CA VAL A 59 3.48 8.06 9.36
C VAL A 59 2.43 9.17 9.34
N ALA A 60 1.15 8.81 9.33
CA ALA A 60 0.04 9.76 9.31
C ALA A 60 0.05 10.67 10.56
N LYS A 61 0.29 10.12 11.74
CA LYS A 61 0.37 10.87 13.01
C LYS A 61 1.41 11.97 12.99
N VAL A 62 2.51 11.78 12.27
CA VAL A 62 3.59 12.77 12.14
C VAL A 62 3.32 13.76 11.01
N LEU A 63 2.95 13.27 9.83
CA LEU A 63 2.92 14.11 8.62
C LEU A 63 1.57 14.80 8.38
N CYS A 64 0.44 14.17 8.73
CA CYS A 64 -0.85 14.80 8.48
C CYS A 64 -1.01 16.15 9.19
N PRO A 65 -0.62 16.36 10.47
CA PRO A 65 -0.67 17.69 11.08
C PRO A 65 0.14 18.75 10.32
N ILE A 66 1.35 18.40 9.89
CA ILE A 66 2.23 19.31 9.12
C ILE A 66 1.59 19.67 7.77
N MET A 67 0.98 18.68 7.09
CA MET A 67 0.25 18.91 5.84
C MET A 67 -1.01 19.74 6.05
N VAL A 68 -1.74 19.57 7.17
CA VAL A 68 -2.91 20.38 7.53
C VAL A 68 -2.52 21.84 7.71
N ASP A 69 -1.42 22.10 8.40
CA ASP A 69 -0.94 23.49 8.62
C ASP A 69 -0.64 24.20 7.29
N ARG A 70 -0.29 23.46 6.25
CA ARG A 70 -0.09 23.96 4.88
C ARG A 70 -1.37 23.97 4.04
N GLY A 71 -2.43 23.31 4.49
CA GLY A 71 -3.68 23.12 3.73
C GLY A 71 -3.52 22.24 2.47
N LYS A 72 -2.42 21.46 2.37
CA LYS A 72 -2.07 20.64 1.20
C LYS A 72 -1.24 19.44 1.58
N GLY A 73 -1.62 18.27 1.05
CA GLY A 73 -0.85 17.03 1.17
C GLY A 73 -1.54 15.86 0.46
N THR A 74 -0.77 14.84 0.11
CA THR A 74 -1.29 13.62 -0.51
C THR A 74 -0.69 12.39 0.15
N LEU A 75 -1.54 11.45 0.55
CA LEU A 75 -1.17 10.17 1.12
C LEU A 75 -1.70 9.04 0.23
N LEU A 76 -0.83 8.42 -0.53
CA LEU A 76 -1.12 7.27 -1.41
C LEU A 76 -0.71 5.99 -0.70
N VAL A 77 -1.66 5.09 -0.49
CA VAL A 77 -1.46 3.89 0.32
C VAL A 77 -1.67 2.65 -0.53
N THR A 78 -0.58 1.95 -0.82
CA THR A 78 -0.62 0.67 -1.53
C THR A 78 -1.26 -0.40 -0.66
N SER A 79 -2.16 -1.15 -1.24
CA SER A 79 -2.86 -2.26 -0.61
C SER A 79 -2.94 -3.45 -1.56
N ALA A 80 -3.70 -4.44 -1.19
CA ALA A 80 -3.87 -5.66 -1.97
C ALA A 80 -5.31 -6.16 -1.87
N THR A 81 -5.69 -7.11 -2.73
CA THR A 81 -6.94 -7.84 -2.69
C THR A 81 -7.29 -8.38 -1.29
N ALA A 82 -6.27 -8.71 -0.52
CA ALA A 82 -6.42 -9.16 0.87
C ALA A 82 -7.09 -8.13 1.80
N ALA A 83 -7.19 -6.86 1.39
CA ALA A 83 -7.97 -5.85 2.11
C ALA A 83 -9.49 -6.00 1.90
N MET A 84 -9.89 -6.72 0.86
CA MET A 84 -11.28 -6.88 0.42
C MET A 84 -11.86 -8.25 0.76
N ARG A 85 -11.02 -9.28 0.79
CA ARG A 85 -11.42 -10.65 1.14
C ARG A 85 -10.30 -11.41 1.87
N GLY A 86 -10.68 -12.33 2.74
CA GLY A 86 -9.77 -13.28 3.36
C GLY A 86 -9.65 -14.55 2.54
N ASN A 87 -8.43 -15.11 2.45
CA ASN A 87 -8.16 -16.43 1.91
C ASN A 87 -7.64 -17.36 3.01
N ALA A 88 -7.84 -18.66 2.86
CA ALA A 88 -7.50 -19.68 3.86
C ALA A 88 -6.00 -19.69 4.27
N THR A 89 -5.10 -19.18 3.42
CA THR A 89 -3.65 -19.15 3.69
C THR A 89 -3.11 -17.74 3.94
N GLN A 90 -3.97 -16.75 4.15
CA GLN A 90 -3.57 -15.34 4.25
C GLN A 90 -4.05 -14.64 5.52
N HIS A 91 -4.19 -15.35 6.63
CA HIS A 91 -4.77 -14.81 7.88
C HIS A 91 -4.09 -13.52 8.35
N SER A 92 -2.76 -13.51 8.46
CA SER A 92 -2.00 -12.33 8.87
C SER A 92 -2.11 -11.19 7.85
N HIS A 93 -1.92 -11.52 6.57
CA HIS A 93 -1.93 -10.54 5.49
C HIS A 93 -3.32 -9.90 5.32
N ALA A 94 -4.39 -10.69 5.31
CA ALA A 94 -5.76 -10.18 5.17
C ALA A 94 -6.16 -9.27 6.35
N ALA A 95 -5.90 -9.70 7.59
CA ALA A 95 -6.18 -8.87 8.76
C ALA A 95 -5.39 -7.55 8.74
N ALA A 96 -4.13 -7.59 8.32
CA ALA A 96 -3.27 -6.43 8.22
C ALA A 96 -3.72 -5.45 7.13
N MET A 97 -4.10 -5.96 5.93
CA MET A 97 -4.55 -5.13 4.82
C MET A 97 -5.96 -4.58 5.05
N ALA A 98 -6.87 -5.34 5.63
CA ALA A 98 -8.20 -4.84 6.02
C ALA A 98 -8.10 -3.71 7.05
N GLY A 99 -7.24 -3.85 8.06
CA GLY A 99 -6.94 -2.79 9.02
C GLY A 99 -6.36 -1.53 8.34
N ARG A 100 -5.48 -1.70 7.37
CA ARG A 100 -4.94 -0.59 6.55
C ARG A 100 -6.04 0.14 5.79
N ARG A 101 -6.96 -0.59 5.15
CA ARG A 101 -8.11 -0.01 4.43
C ARG A 101 -8.98 0.83 5.35
N MET A 102 -9.38 0.29 6.50
CA MET A 102 -10.20 1.04 7.47
C MET A 102 -9.47 2.27 8.01
N LEU A 103 -8.16 2.17 8.23
CA LEU A 103 -7.35 3.33 8.63
C LEU A 103 -7.35 4.41 7.54
N CYS A 104 -7.24 4.05 6.26
CA CYS A 104 -7.33 5.01 5.16
C CYS A 104 -8.68 5.72 5.12
N GLN A 105 -9.79 5.02 5.37
CA GLN A 105 -11.12 5.63 5.44
C GLN A 105 -11.22 6.63 6.61
N SER A 106 -10.71 6.27 7.78
CA SER A 106 -10.69 7.17 8.95
C SER A 106 -9.84 8.41 8.69
N LEU A 107 -8.66 8.24 8.09
CA LEU A 107 -7.78 9.35 7.71
C LEU A 107 -8.44 10.25 6.65
N ASN A 108 -9.10 9.67 5.67
CA ASN A 108 -9.83 10.45 4.67
C ASN A 108 -10.98 11.26 5.32
N ALA A 109 -11.77 10.64 6.19
CA ALA A 109 -12.87 11.30 6.89
C ALA A 109 -12.38 12.48 7.76
N GLU A 110 -11.23 12.34 8.41
CA GLU A 110 -10.67 13.38 9.27
C GLU A 110 -9.97 14.50 8.50
N PHE A 111 -9.26 14.20 7.41
CA PHE A 111 -8.29 15.11 6.81
C PHE A 111 -8.66 15.62 5.42
N SER A 112 -9.63 15.03 4.71
CA SER A 112 -9.96 15.48 3.35
C SER A 112 -10.46 16.92 3.32
N SER A 113 -11.32 17.32 4.26
CA SER A 113 -11.80 18.69 4.40
C SER A 113 -10.71 19.69 4.81
N LYS A 114 -9.58 19.20 5.30
CA LYS A 114 -8.40 19.98 5.69
C LYS A 114 -7.34 20.06 4.59
N GLY A 115 -7.68 19.62 3.37
CA GLY A 115 -6.79 19.72 2.21
C GLY A 115 -5.84 18.55 2.01
N ILE A 116 -6.06 17.41 2.65
CA ILE A 116 -5.22 16.21 2.47
C ILE A 116 -5.98 15.17 1.66
N HIS A 117 -5.39 14.79 0.51
CA HIS A 117 -5.88 13.71 -0.32
C HIS A 117 -5.39 12.36 0.21
N VAL A 118 -6.27 11.48 0.63
CA VAL A 118 -5.96 10.11 1.07
C VAL A 118 -6.53 9.12 0.08
N ALA A 119 -5.66 8.40 -0.64
CA ALA A 119 -6.05 7.37 -1.60
C ALA A 119 -5.54 5.99 -1.20
N HIS A 120 -6.43 5.01 -1.20
CA HIS A 120 -6.18 3.60 -0.96
C HIS A 120 -6.16 2.86 -2.30
N ILE A 121 -5.02 2.27 -2.68
CA ILE A 121 -4.81 1.65 -3.98
C ILE A 121 -4.73 0.14 -3.82
N ILE A 122 -5.73 -0.58 -4.30
CA ILE A 122 -5.78 -2.03 -4.29
C ILE A 122 -5.04 -2.55 -5.52
N VAL A 123 -3.92 -3.20 -5.31
CA VAL A 123 -3.18 -3.92 -6.35
C VAL A 123 -3.74 -5.34 -6.40
N ASP A 124 -4.64 -5.57 -7.37
CA ASP A 124 -5.36 -6.83 -7.54
C ASP A 124 -4.69 -7.68 -8.62
N GLY A 125 -3.68 -8.42 -8.24
CA GLY A 125 -2.94 -9.31 -9.11
C GLY A 125 -1.43 -9.36 -8.83
N ALA A 126 -0.75 -10.15 -9.62
CA ALA A 126 0.70 -10.30 -9.55
C ALA A 126 1.40 -9.14 -10.27
N VAL A 127 2.38 -8.55 -9.62
CA VAL A 127 3.21 -7.49 -10.20
C VAL A 127 4.45 -8.09 -10.83
N ASP A 128 4.75 -7.73 -12.08
CA ASP A 128 5.97 -8.14 -12.79
C ASP A 128 7.21 -7.44 -12.21
N ALA A 129 7.66 -7.95 -11.06
CA ALA A 129 8.72 -7.37 -10.26
C ALA A 129 9.77 -8.44 -9.88
N PRO A 130 10.90 -8.52 -10.59
CA PRO A 130 11.94 -9.53 -10.35
C PRO A 130 12.51 -9.44 -8.93
N ASP A 131 12.63 -8.24 -8.38
CA ASP A 131 13.20 -8.03 -7.04
C ASP A 131 12.28 -8.41 -5.87
N THR A 132 11.01 -8.61 -6.11
CA THR A 132 10.03 -9.02 -5.09
C THR A 132 9.39 -10.35 -5.45
N LEU A 133 8.47 -10.38 -6.40
CA LEU A 133 7.79 -11.61 -6.83
C LEU A 133 8.80 -12.64 -7.37
N GLY A 134 9.78 -12.20 -8.16
CA GLY A 134 10.82 -13.08 -8.70
C GLY A 134 11.66 -13.74 -7.60
N LYS A 135 12.07 -12.98 -6.59
CA LYS A 135 12.80 -13.54 -5.43
C LYS A 135 11.95 -14.47 -4.58
N MET A 136 10.65 -14.23 -4.48
CA MET A 136 9.72 -15.05 -3.72
C MET A 136 9.44 -16.39 -4.40
N LEU A 137 9.28 -16.41 -5.72
CA LEU A 137 8.97 -17.59 -6.52
C LEU A 137 10.22 -18.40 -6.91
N GLY A 138 11.36 -17.75 -7.01
CA GLY A 138 12.56 -18.29 -7.65
C GLY A 138 12.55 -18.12 -9.18
N PRO A 139 13.73 -18.24 -9.83
CA PRO A 139 13.89 -17.85 -11.24
C PRO A 139 13.03 -18.68 -12.21
N GLU A 140 12.94 -19.99 -12.00
CA GLU A 140 12.21 -20.89 -12.90
C GLU A 140 10.70 -20.63 -12.85
N MET A 141 10.12 -20.58 -11.65
CA MET A 141 8.67 -20.34 -11.48
C MET A 141 8.28 -18.92 -11.90
N TYR A 142 9.15 -17.95 -11.66
CA TYR A 142 8.90 -16.57 -12.10
C TYR A 142 8.94 -16.47 -13.63
N GLN A 143 9.89 -17.14 -14.28
CA GLN A 143 9.96 -17.19 -15.75
C GLN A 143 8.71 -17.87 -16.33
N GLN A 144 8.29 -19.01 -15.78
CA GLN A 144 7.05 -19.69 -16.20
C GLN A 144 5.81 -18.78 -16.02
N LEU A 145 5.74 -18.02 -14.93
CA LEU A 145 4.65 -17.09 -14.72
C LEU A 145 4.63 -15.98 -15.80
N ARG A 146 5.79 -15.46 -16.18
CA ARG A 146 5.90 -14.45 -17.24
C ARG A 146 5.53 -15.00 -18.61
N GLU A 147 5.85 -16.25 -18.91
CA GLU A 147 5.49 -16.91 -20.16
C GLU A 147 3.99 -17.18 -20.25
N THR A 148 3.35 -17.55 -19.12
CA THR A 148 1.93 -17.91 -19.10
C THR A 148 0.98 -16.74 -18.90
N LYS A 149 1.41 -15.72 -18.14
CA LYS A 149 0.57 -14.54 -17.79
C LYS A 149 1.19 -13.20 -18.18
N GLY A 150 2.44 -13.18 -18.64
CA GLY A 150 3.21 -11.96 -18.84
C GLY A 150 2.76 -11.09 -20.00
N MET A 151 3.73 -10.47 -20.68
CA MET A 151 3.47 -9.39 -21.66
C MET A 151 2.59 -9.79 -22.84
N GLU A 152 2.66 -11.03 -23.31
CA GLU A 152 1.83 -11.50 -24.44
C GLU A 152 0.35 -11.71 -24.03
N HIS A 153 0.07 -11.83 -22.75
CA HIS A 153 -1.29 -12.10 -22.21
C HIS A 153 -1.83 -10.94 -21.37
N ASP A 154 -1.02 -9.90 -21.10
CA ASP A 154 -1.37 -8.77 -20.24
C ASP A 154 -1.97 -9.19 -18.87
N GLY A 155 -1.43 -10.29 -18.31
CA GLY A 155 -1.90 -10.88 -17.06
C GLY A 155 -1.05 -10.53 -15.83
N LEU A 156 0.00 -9.69 -16.01
CA LEU A 156 0.83 -9.17 -14.93
C LEU A 156 0.75 -7.64 -14.90
N LEU A 157 0.68 -7.09 -13.69
CA LEU A 157 0.74 -5.65 -13.49
C LEU A 157 2.16 -5.14 -13.70
N LEU A 158 2.34 -4.19 -14.59
CA LEU A 158 3.64 -3.57 -14.85
C LEU A 158 3.91 -2.43 -13.86
N PRO A 159 5.04 -2.43 -13.13
CA PRO A 159 5.38 -1.38 -12.16
C PRO A 159 5.31 0.03 -12.75
N LYS A 160 5.70 0.18 -14.03
CA LYS A 160 5.65 1.47 -14.74
C LYS A 160 4.21 1.98 -14.89
N GLU A 161 3.26 1.11 -15.19
CA GLU A 161 1.85 1.49 -15.36
C GLU A 161 1.18 1.78 -14.01
N ILE A 162 1.54 1.02 -12.97
CA ILE A 162 1.17 1.35 -11.60
C ILE A 162 1.67 2.76 -11.23
N ALA A 163 2.94 3.06 -11.50
CA ALA A 163 3.54 4.36 -11.18
C ALA A 163 2.84 5.54 -11.87
N LYS A 164 2.38 5.37 -13.12
CA LYS A 164 1.58 6.39 -13.82
C LYS A 164 0.26 6.70 -13.09
N THR A 165 -0.39 5.68 -12.56
CA THR A 165 -1.61 5.85 -11.76
C THR A 165 -1.32 6.62 -10.48
N TYR A 166 -0.24 6.29 -9.76
CA TYR A 166 0.16 7.02 -8.55
C TYR A 166 0.47 8.49 -8.84
N PHE A 167 1.17 8.75 -9.94
CA PHE A 167 1.44 10.12 -10.38
C PHE A 167 0.13 10.86 -10.69
N HIS A 168 -0.79 10.24 -11.44
CA HIS A 168 -2.10 10.82 -11.72
C HIS A 168 -2.87 11.17 -10.44
N LEU A 169 -2.93 10.24 -9.47
CA LEU A 169 -3.60 10.48 -8.19
C LEU A 169 -2.99 11.66 -7.43
N SER A 170 -1.66 11.81 -7.47
CA SER A 170 -0.98 12.92 -6.80
C SER A 170 -1.28 14.29 -7.40
N GLN A 171 -1.75 14.33 -8.66
CA GLN A 171 -2.06 15.57 -9.39
C GLN A 171 -3.56 15.87 -9.47
N GLN A 172 -4.42 15.05 -8.91
CA GLN A 172 -5.86 15.24 -9.00
C GLN A 172 -6.31 16.55 -8.36
N HIS A 173 -7.23 17.25 -9.05
CA HIS A 173 -7.86 18.42 -8.50
C HIS A 173 -8.77 18.04 -7.32
N ARG A 174 -8.80 18.88 -6.29
CA ARG A 174 -9.54 18.64 -5.03
C ARG A 174 -11.05 18.43 -5.18
N SER A 175 -11.64 18.85 -6.28
CA SER A 175 -13.06 18.62 -6.58
C SER A 175 -13.38 17.20 -7.03
N ALA A 176 -12.35 16.36 -7.30
CA ALA A 176 -12.52 15.02 -7.83
C ALA A 176 -11.40 14.07 -7.32
N TRP A 177 -11.17 14.06 -6.03
CA TRP A 177 -10.20 13.15 -5.41
C TRP A 177 -10.73 11.72 -5.39
N THR A 178 -9.91 10.79 -5.86
CA THR A 178 -10.15 9.35 -5.74
C THR A 178 -9.75 8.87 -4.35
N HIS A 179 -10.68 8.30 -3.59
CA HIS A 179 -10.36 7.73 -2.28
C HIS A 179 -9.91 6.26 -2.38
N GLU A 180 -10.57 5.46 -3.20
CA GLU A 180 -10.23 4.04 -3.36
C GLU A 180 -10.30 3.65 -4.84
N LEU A 181 -9.37 2.83 -5.30
CA LEU A 181 -9.36 2.28 -6.65
C LEU A 181 -8.68 0.91 -6.70
N ASP A 182 -9.07 0.11 -7.71
CA ASP A 182 -8.43 -1.16 -8.06
C ASP A 182 -7.52 -0.98 -9.27
N LEU A 183 -6.34 -1.61 -9.21
CA LEU A 183 -5.45 -1.83 -10.35
C LEU A 183 -5.36 -3.33 -10.60
N ARG A 184 -5.70 -3.74 -11.81
CA ARG A 184 -5.71 -5.14 -12.21
C ARG A 184 -5.19 -5.29 -13.63
N ALA A 185 -4.52 -6.41 -13.89
CA ALA A 185 -4.10 -6.78 -15.23
C ALA A 185 -5.29 -7.23 -16.09
N PHE A 186 -5.24 -6.97 -17.39
CA PHE A 186 -6.35 -7.19 -18.32
C PHE A 186 -6.88 -8.62 -18.31
N SER A 187 -6.01 -9.63 -18.35
CA SER A 187 -6.39 -11.04 -18.42
C SER A 187 -6.47 -11.74 -17.06
N ASP A 188 -6.30 -11.02 -15.95
CA ASP A 188 -6.43 -11.60 -14.62
C ASP A 188 -7.87 -11.49 -14.11
N LEU A 189 -8.27 -12.43 -13.24
CA LEU A 189 -9.61 -12.44 -12.66
C LEU A 189 -9.73 -11.39 -11.56
N ALA A 190 -10.86 -10.69 -11.53
CA ALA A 190 -11.16 -9.76 -10.45
C ALA A 190 -11.30 -10.48 -9.10
N TRP A 191 -11.01 -9.78 -7.99
CA TRP A 191 -11.10 -10.34 -6.64
C TRP A 191 -12.53 -10.72 -6.23
N TRP A 192 -13.53 -10.21 -6.90
CA TRP A 192 -14.97 -10.53 -6.67
C TRP A 192 -15.52 -11.65 -7.54
N ASN A 193 -14.73 -12.25 -8.43
CA ASN A 193 -15.11 -13.38 -9.27
C ASN A 193 -14.69 -14.71 -8.65
#